data_20444f8b68dc443c2fb1037eecea3e2b
#
_entry.id   20444f8b68dc443c2fb1037eecea3e2b
#
_cell.length_a   1.000
_cell.length_b   1.000
_cell.length_c   1.000
_cell.angle_alpha   90.00
_cell.angle_beta   90.00
_cell.angle_gamma   90.00
#
_symmetry.space_group_name_H-M   'P 1'
#
loop_
_entity.id
_entity.type
_entity.pdbx_description
1 polymer ?
#
loop_
_entity_poly.entity_id
_entity_poly.type
_entity_poly.pdbx_seq_one_letter_code
_entity_poly.pdbx_strand_id
1 'polypeptide(L)'
;AYHLVNRWAPILILEGIHALSFPKISSLIDLSVYVDTPDDLRLARRIRRDVTERGRSLESVLQQYLGTVRAAHYQWTYPAKFEADLVIADEGLPAYGNVRPTEEAIERMIAPVLARLQNCGAI
;
A
#
# COMPACT_ATOMS: atom_id res chain seq x y z
N ALA A 1 -22.49 2.41 -4.84
CA ALA A 1 -23.35 1.84 -3.82
C ALA A 1 -22.51 1.29 -2.67
N TYR A 2 -22.78 1.72 -1.47
CA TYR A 2 -22.12 1.18 -0.28
C TYR A 2 -22.93 -0.02 0.20
N HIS A 3 -22.29 -1.18 0.28
CA HIS A 3 -22.87 -2.34 0.91
C HIS A 3 -22.42 -2.40 2.37
N LEU A 4 -23.31 -2.17 3.30
CA LEU A 4 -23.09 -2.46 4.71
C LEU A 4 -23.05 -3.98 4.88
N VAL A 5 -21.87 -4.54 5.00
CA VAL A 5 -21.70 -5.94 5.41
C VAL A 5 -21.80 -5.98 6.93
N ASN A 6 -22.97 -6.25 7.45
CA ASN A 6 -23.21 -6.35 8.88
C ASN A 6 -22.76 -7.73 9.42
N ARG A 7 -21.47 -8.06 9.20
CA ARG A 7 -20.84 -9.25 9.78
C ARG A 7 -19.70 -8.79 10.67
N TRP A 8 -19.78 -9.16 11.92
CA TRP A 8 -18.68 -8.97 12.85
C TRP A 8 -17.51 -9.85 12.40
N ALA A 9 -16.34 -9.25 12.20
CA ALA A 9 -15.09 -9.94 11.88
C ALA A 9 -14.07 -9.64 12.99
N PRO A 10 -13.31 -10.64 13.44
CA PRO A 10 -12.29 -10.44 14.47
C PRO A 10 -11.14 -9.54 14.00
N ILE A 11 -10.89 -9.48 12.69
CA ILE A 11 -9.87 -8.63 12.07
C ILE A 11 -10.51 -7.88 10.91
N LEU A 12 -10.34 -6.57 10.90
CA LEU A 12 -10.71 -5.69 9.80
C LEU A 12 -9.44 -5.10 9.20
N ILE A 13 -9.24 -5.30 7.90
CA ILE A 13 -8.11 -4.71 7.17
C ILE A 13 -8.63 -3.50 6.39
N LEU A 14 -8.10 -2.32 6.74
CA LEU A 14 -8.31 -1.08 6.00
C LEU A 14 -7.06 -0.82 5.14
N GLU A 15 -7.24 -0.69 3.82
CA GLU A 15 -6.14 -0.38 2.91
C GLU A 15 -6.39 0.92 2.17
N GLY A 16 -5.33 1.61 1.79
CA GLY A 16 -5.36 2.80 0.96
C GLY A 16 -4.22 3.76 1.27
N ILE A 17 -3.87 4.57 0.29
CA ILE A 17 -2.77 5.54 0.41
C ILE A 17 -3.00 6.60 1.50
N HIS A 18 -4.24 6.80 1.92
CA HIS A 18 -4.63 7.76 2.95
C HIS A 18 -5.09 7.11 4.25
N ALA A 19 -4.99 5.78 4.37
CA ALA A 19 -5.45 5.07 5.55
C ALA A 19 -4.82 5.60 6.86
N LEU A 20 -3.56 6.01 6.82
CA LEU A 20 -2.82 6.55 7.96
C LEU A 20 -2.72 8.09 7.98
N SER A 21 -3.28 8.77 6.97
CA SER A 21 -3.12 10.23 6.82
C SER A 21 -4.12 11.05 7.65
N PHE A 22 -5.22 10.42 8.08
CA PHE A 22 -6.27 11.10 8.81
C PHE A 22 -6.29 10.69 10.28
N PRO A 23 -6.06 11.62 11.24
CA PRO A 23 -6.02 11.29 12.66
C PRO A 23 -7.26 10.57 13.19
N LYS A 24 -8.45 10.93 12.67
CA LYS A 24 -9.71 10.26 13.05
C LYS A 24 -9.75 8.79 12.66
N ILE A 25 -9.08 8.41 11.58
CA ILE A 25 -9.01 7.02 11.12
C ILE A 25 -7.87 6.32 11.83
N SER A 26 -6.68 6.93 11.85
CA SER A 26 -5.49 6.32 12.44
C SER A 26 -5.64 6.03 13.93
N SER A 27 -6.43 6.84 14.65
CA SER A 27 -6.72 6.60 16.07
C SER A 27 -7.56 5.34 16.34
N LEU A 28 -8.23 4.79 15.32
CA LEU A 28 -9.03 3.56 15.42
C LEU A 28 -8.24 2.30 15.01
N ILE A 29 -7.02 2.47 14.53
CA ILE A 29 -6.18 1.39 14.02
C ILE A 29 -5.37 0.80 15.17
N ASP A 30 -5.53 -0.51 15.41
CA ASP A 30 -4.77 -1.23 16.43
C ASP A 30 -3.36 -1.61 15.97
N LEU A 31 -3.19 -1.85 14.67
CA LEU A 31 -1.90 -2.15 14.05
C LEU A 31 -1.78 -1.44 12.71
N SER A 32 -0.87 -0.48 12.64
CA SER A 32 -0.59 0.27 11.40
C SER A 32 0.63 -0.29 10.69
N VAL A 33 0.49 -0.49 9.38
CA VAL A 33 1.55 -1.05 8.52
C VAL A 33 1.78 -0.12 7.33
N TYR A 34 3.02 0.27 7.13
CA TYR A 34 3.44 1.01 5.94
C TYR A 34 4.22 0.10 5.00
N VAL A 35 3.80 0.04 3.74
CA VAL A 35 4.53 -0.70 2.70
C VAL A 35 5.51 0.26 2.02
N ASP A 36 6.79 0.04 2.23
CA ASP A 36 7.86 0.88 1.70
C ASP A 36 8.32 0.38 0.33
N THR A 37 7.75 0.96 -0.71
CA THR A 37 8.10 0.66 -2.09
C THR A 37 9.02 1.76 -2.64
N PRO A 38 10.17 1.43 -3.23
CA PRO A 38 11.04 2.40 -3.89
C PRO A 38 10.31 3.24 -4.95
N ASP A 39 10.72 4.49 -5.10
CA ASP A 39 10.08 5.47 -5.99
C ASP A 39 10.04 5.01 -7.46
N ASP A 40 11.13 4.42 -7.94
CA ASP A 40 11.25 3.90 -9.30
C ASP A 40 10.26 2.77 -9.58
N LEU A 41 10.07 1.85 -8.63
CA LEU A 41 9.09 0.77 -8.75
C LEU A 41 7.66 1.30 -8.71
N ARG A 42 7.36 2.27 -7.85
CA ARG A 42 6.04 2.89 -7.81
C ARG A 42 5.71 3.59 -9.12
N LEU A 43 6.67 4.32 -9.69
CA LEU A 43 6.50 4.99 -10.97
C LEU A 43 6.31 3.99 -12.10
N ALA A 44 7.15 2.96 -12.19
CA ALA A 44 7.06 1.94 -13.22
C ALA A 44 5.69 1.21 -13.17
N ARG A 45 5.23 0.81 -11.99
CA ARG A 45 3.92 0.18 -11.81
C ARG A 45 2.77 1.11 -12.19
N ARG A 46 2.88 2.40 -11.85
CA ARG A 46 1.88 3.40 -12.22
C ARG A 46 1.81 3.58 -13.73
N ILE A 47 2.95 3.75 -14.40
CA ILE A 47 3.00 3.90 -15.87
C ILE A 47 2.33 2.71 -16.52
N ARG A 48 2.72 1.51 -16.14
CA ARG A 48 2.15 0.29 -16.70
C ARG A 48 0.64 0.23 -16.53
N ARG A 49 0.14 0.38 -15.29
CA ARG A 49 -1.30 0.35 -15.02
C ARG A 49 -2.06 1.40 -15.81
N ASP A 50 -1.62 2.65 -15.79
CA ASP A 50 -2.35 3.77 -16.38
C ASP A 50 -2.31 3.73 -17.91
N VAL A 51 -1.23 3.22 -18.51
CA VAL A 51 -1.13 3.05 -19.96
C VAL A 51 -1.91 1.82 -20.45
N THR A 52 -1.70 0.66 -19.80
CA THR A 52 -2.27 -0.60 -20.31
C THR A 52 -3.73 -0.81 -19.89
N GLU A 53 -4.11 -0.41 -18.69
CA GLU A 53 -5.44 -0.68 -18.13
C GLU A 53 -6.40 0.50 -18.23
N ARG A 54 -5.88 1.74 -18.26
CA ARG A 54 -6.67 2.98 -18.26
C ARG A 54 -6.58 3.76 -19.56
N GLY A 55 -5.83 3.26 -20.56
CA GLY A 55 -5.71 3.87 -21.87
C GLY A 55 -5.07 5.25 -21.89
N ARG A 56 -4.29 5.61 -20.87
CA ARG A 56 -3.61 6.91 -20.81
C ARG A 56 -2.32 6.90 -21.63
N SER A 57 -1.94 8.06 -22.16
CA SER A 57 -0.63 8.21 -22.81
C SER A 57 0.48 8.25 -21.76
N LEU A 58 1.67 7.77 -22.11
CA LEU A 58 2.86 7.84 -21.26
C LEU A 58 3.14 9.29 -20.83
N GLU A 59 3.07 10.22 -21.77
CA GLU A 59 3.28 11.64 -21.53
C GLU A 59 2.31 12.19 -20.47
N SER A 60 1.04 11.87 -20.58
CA SER A 60 0.01 12.28 -19.62
C SER A 60 0.29 11.75 -18.22
N VAL A 61 0.75 10.50 -18.12
CA VAL A 61 1.09 9.88 -16.81
C VAL A 61 2.30 10.57 -16.19
N LEU A 62 3.34 10.82 -16.98
CA LEU A 62 4.56 11.50 -16.51
C LEU A 62 4.30 12.94 -16.09
N GLN A 63 3.53 13.70 -16.88
CA GLN A 63 3.15 15.07 -16.52
C GLN A 63 2.42 15.13 -15.18
N GLN A 64 1.44 14.26 -14.98
CA GLN A 64 0.70 14.20 -13.73
C GLN A 64 1.60 13.77 -12.57
N TYR A 65 2.46 12.78 -12.78
CA TYR A 65 3.37 12.30 -11.74
C TYR A 65 4.32 13.40 -11.28
N LEU A 66 5.00 14.06 -12.20
CA LEU A 66 5.96 15.13 -11.89
C LEU A 66 5.26 16.41 -11.39
N GLY A 67 4.07 16.72 -11.88
CA GLY A 67 3.34 17.91 -11.52
C GLY A 67 2.68 17.86 -10.13
N THR A 68 2.11 16.73 -9.77
CA THR A 68 1.31 16.65 -8.52
C THR A 68 1.55 15.41 -7.68
N VAL A 69 1.62 14.23 -8.29
CA VAL A 69 1.60 12.95 -7.55
C VAL A 69 2.82 12.77 -6.67
N ARG A 70 4.01 13.08 -7.20
CA ARG A 70 5.27 12.94 -6.44
C ARG A 70 5.29 13.86 -5.22
N ALA A 71 4.92 15.12 -5.39
CA ALA A 71 4.84 16.08 -4.28
C ALA A 71 3.80 15.65 -3.24
N ALA A 72 2.62 15.25 -3.67
CA ALA A 72 1.55 14.79 -2.79
C ALA A 72 1.96 13.53 -2.00
N HIS A 73 2.72 12.61 -2.61
CA HIS A 73 3.24 11.45 -1.91
C HIS A 73 4.12 11.84 -0.72
N TYR A 74 5.08 12.72 -0.93
CA TYR A 74 5.99 13.16 0.13
C TYR A 74 5.33 14.04 1.18
N GLN A 75 4.28 14.77 0.80
CA GLN A 75 3.54 15.62 1.72
C GLN A 75 2.55 14.85 2.59
N TRP A 76 1.84 13.86 2.03
CA TRP A 76 0.68 13.25 2.67
C TRP A 76 0.84 11.77 3.00
N THR A 77 1.57 11.00 2.18
CA THR A 77 1.66 9.55 2.32
C THR A 77 2.94 9.11 3.02
N TYR A 78 4.06 9.63 2.57
CA TYR A 78 5.39 9.24 3.07
C TYR A 78 5.60 9.50 4.57
N PRO A 79 5.08 10.58 5.17
CA PRO A 79 5.24 10.81 6.62
C PRO A 79 4.68 9.69 7.49
N ALA A 80 3.67 8.96 7.02
CA ALA A 80 3.10 7.83 7.74
C ALA A 80 4.10 6.69 7.97
N LYS A 81 5.16 6.58 7.15
CA LYS A 81 6.24 5.62 7.34
C LYS A 81 6.89 5.74 8.72
N PHE A 82 7.05 6.96 9.23
CA PHE A 82 7.73 7.23 10.49
C PHE A 82 6.84 7.07 11.73
N GLU A 83 5.54 6.97 11.51
CA GLU A 83 4.54 6.82 12.58
C GLU A 83 3.92 5.42 12.62
N ALA A 84 4.08 4.63 11.56
CA ALA A 84 3.54 3.28 11.48
C ALA A 84 4.21 2.34 12.50
N ASP A 85 3.42 1.41 13.04
CA ASP A 85 3.92 0.38 13.96
C ASP A 85 4.90 -0.56 13.26
N LEU A 86 4.66 -0.86 12.00
CA LEU A 86 5.50 -1.70 11.16
C LEU A 86 5.75 -1.04 9.80
N VAL A 87 6.98 -1.15 9.32
CA VAL A 87 7.35 -0.82 7.95
C VAL A 87 7.82 -2.09 7.27
N ILE A 88 7.13 -2.52 6.22
CA ILE A 88 7.51 -3.68 5.43
C ILE A 88 8.09 -3.25 4.09
N ALA A 89 9.25 -3.81 3.74
CA ALA A 89 9.90 -3.52 2.48
C ALA A 89 9.20 -4.24 1.32
N ASP A 90 8.93 -3.52 0.24
CA ASP A 90 8.55 -4.13 -1.02
C ASP A 90 9.82 -4.52 -1.77
N GLU A 91 10.13 -5.81 -1.80
CA GLU A 91 11.35 -6.37 -2.41
C GLU A 91 11.32 -6.38 -3.95
N GLY A 92 10.42 -5.60 -4.57
CA GLY A 92 10.34 -5.53 -6.03
C GLY A 92 9.67 -6.76 -6.64
N LEU A 93 8.63 -7.27 -6.00
CA LEU A 93 7.79 -8.32 -6.57
C LEU A 93 7.44 -7.97 -8.01
N PRO A 94 7.57 -8.90 -8.97
CA PRO A 94 7.65 -8.59 -10.38
C PRO A 94 6.50 -7.72 -10.88
N ALA A 95 6.88 -6.55 -11.36
CA ALA A 95 5.95 -5.59 -11.98
C ALA A 95 5.67 -5.93 -13.45
N TYR A 96 6.31 -6.95 -14.00
CA TYR A 96 6.23 -7.29 -15.41
C TYR A 96 5.43 -8.57 -15.67
N GLY A 97 4.50 -8.48 -16.63
CA GLY A 97 3.72 -9.60 -17.09
C GLY A 97 2.67 -10.07 -16.08
N ASN A 98 2.11 -11.25 -16.35
CA ASN A 98 1.17 -11.93 -15.46
C ASN A 98 1.91 -12.76 -14.38
N VAL A 99 3.15 -12.41 -14.09
CA VAL A 99 3.93 -13.11 -13.07
C VAL A 99 3.44 -12.65 -11.71
N ARG A 100 2.75 -13.52 -11.02
CA ARG A 100 2.39 -13.31 -9.62
C ARG A 100 3.62 -13.51 -8.74
N PRO A 101 3.73 -12.79 -7.61
CA PRO A 101 4.74 -13.10 -6.61
C PRO A 101 4.63 -14.55 -6.19
N THR A 102 5.76 -15.19 -5.90
CA THR A 102 5.77 -16.53 -5.32
C THR A 102 5.17 -16.47 -3.91
N GLU A 103 4.57 -17.57 -3.48
CA GLU A 103 4.04 -17.67 -2.10
C GLU A 103 5.14 -17.38 -1.08
N GLU A 104 6.35 -17.90 -1.28
CA GLU A 104 7.50 -17.63 -0.41
C GLU A 104 7.86 -16.15 -0.31
N ALA A 105 7.78 -15.40 -1.43
CA ALA A 105 8.05 -13.97 -1.42
C ALA A 105 6.97 -13.20 -0.64
N ILE A 106 5.72 -13.58 -0.80
CA ILE A 106 4.61 -13.01 -0.04
C ILE A 106 4.76 -13.33 1.44
N GLU A 107 5.04 -14.57 1.80
CA GLU A 107 5.23 -15.00 3.18
C GLU A 107 6.36 -14.23 3.87
N ARG A 108 7.50 -14.05 3.20
CA ARG A 108 8.60 -13.24 3.73
C ARG A 108 8.19 -11.80 3.99
N MET A 109 7.44 -11.21 3.05
CA MET A 109 7.02 -9.81 3.18
C MET A 109 6.03 -9.61 4.32
N ILE A 110 5.09 -10.53 4.53
CA ILE A 110 4.05 -10.41 5.56
C ILE A 110 4.45 -11.01 6.92
N ALA A 111 5.56 -11.73 7.00
CA ALA A 111 6.00 -12.40 8.23
C ALA A 111 6.03 -11.47 9.47
N PRO A 112 6.53 -10.21 9.38
CA PRO A 112 6.48 -9.30 10.53
C PRO A 112 5.07 -8.96 10.99
N VAL A 113 4.11 -8.87 10.07
CA VAL A 113 2.71 -8.59 10.37
C VAL A 113 2.09 -9.79 11.09
N LEU A 114 2.29 -11.00 10.56
CA LEU A 114 1.79 -12.23 11.17
C LEU A 114 2.36 -12.43 12.57
N ALA A 115 3.66 -12.21 12.76
CA ALA A 115 4.30 -12.31 14.07
C ALA A 115 3.68 -11.33 15.09
N ARG A 116 3.39 -10.09 14.68
CA ARG A 116 2.76 -9.10 15.54
C ARG A 116 1.33 -9.50 15.91
N LEU A 117 0.55 -10.01 14.95
CA LEU A 117 -0.82 -10.48 15.21
C LEU A 117 -0.84 -11.71 16.13
N GLN A 118 0.09 -12.63 15.99
CA GLN A 118 0.25 -13.78 16.88
C GLN A 118 0.62 -13.32 18.30
N ASN A 119 1.57 -12.41 18.43
CA ASN A 119 2.05 -11.93 19.72
C ASN A 119 0.97 -11.17 20.51
N CYS A 120 0.03 -10.49 19.84
CA CYS A 120 -1.08 -9.81 20.50
C CYS A 120 -2.34 -10.69 20.64
N GLY A 121 -2.29 -11.95 20.22
CA GLY A 121 -3.40 -12.89 20.34
C GLY A 121 -4.54 -12.70 19.34
N ALA A 122 -4.34 -11.93 18.27
CA ALA A 122 -5.35 -11.71 17.23
C ALA A 122 -5.53 -12.93 16.31
N ILE A 123 -4.48 -13.74 16.18
CA ILE A 123 -4.48 -15.00 15.42
C ILE A 123 -3.78 -16.11 16.20
#